data_2fe6f35bd6738c645059feaddfd2f33a
#
_entry.id   2fe6f35bd6738c645059feaddfd2f33a
#
_cell.length_a   1.000
_cell.length_b   1.000
_cell.length_c   1.000
_cell.angle_alpha   90.00
_cell.angle_beta   90.00
_cell.angle_gamma   90.00
#
_symmetry.space_group_name_H-M   'P 1'
#
loop_
_entity.id
_entity.type
_entity.pdbx_description
1 polymer ?
#
loop_
_entity_poly.entity_id
_entity_poly.type
_entity_poly.pdbx_seq_one_letter_code
_entity_poly.pdbx_strand_id
1 'polypeptide(L)'
;MSVSKEAKRVTTHVLQAMKAQGEKISMLTAYDFSMARILDDAGVDVLLVGDSASNVMAGHETTLPITLDQMIYHASSVIRGVQRALVVVDLPFGSYQGNSRQALE
;
A
#
# COMPACT_ATOMS: atom_id res chain seq x y z
N MET A 1 -4.49 21.56 10.36
CA MET A 1 -3.52 21.86 9.31
C MET A 1 -3.49 20.72 8.32
N SER A 2 -3.54 21.03 7.10
CA SER A 2 -3.39 19.99 6.11
C SER A 2 -2.05 20.12 5.42
N VAL A 3 -1.13 19.29 5.78
CA VAL A 3 0.15 19.16 5.07
C VAL A 3 -0.09 18.71 3.63
N SER A 4 -1.20 18.00 3.41
CA SER A 4 -1.50 17.41 2.11
C SER A 4 -1.67 18.42 0.99
N LYS A 5 -2.10 19.65 1.28
CA LYS A 5 -2.27 20.67 0.25
C LYS A 5 -0.97 21.05 -0.44
N GLU A 6 0.12 21.03 0.30
CA GLU A 6 1.42 21.44 -0.20
C GLU A 6 2.37 20.27 -0.33
N ALA A 7 2.01 19.13 0.21
CA ALA A 7 2.88 17.96 0.21
C ALA A 7 2.94 17.36 -1.19
N LYS A 8 4.14 17.16 -1.67
CA LYS A 8 4.36 16.42 -2.91
C LYS A 8 4.12 14.94 -2.64
N ARG A 9 3.59 14.25 -3.63
CA ARG A 9 3.40 12.82 -3.53
C ARG A 9 4.73 12.10 -3.37
N VAL A 10 4.73 11.10 -2.51
CA VAL A 10 5.87 10.22 -2.35
C VAL A 10 5.91 9.26 -3.53
N THR A 11 7.06 9.21 -4.19
CA THR A 11 7.32 8.33 -5.33
C THR A 11 8.56 7.51 -5.02
N THR A 12 8.87 6.52 -5.85
CA THR A 12 10.10 5.76 -5.70
C THR A 12 11.32 6.66 -5.78
N HIS A 13 11.26 7.70 -6.61
CA HIS A 13 12.33 8.68 -6.73
C HIS A 13 12.52 9.46 -5.42
N VAL A 14 11.42 9.87 -4.79
CA VAL A 14 11.46 10.55 -3.49
C VAL A 14 12.08 9.66 -2.44
N LEU A 15 11.73 8.36 -2.41
CA LEU A 15 12.32 7.42 -1.46
C LEU A 15 13.82 7.27 -1.65
N GLN A 16 14.28 7.25 -2.89
CA GLN A 16 15.72 7.20 -3.17
C GLN A 16 16.43 8.45 -2.67
N ALA A 17 15.82 9.60 -2.84
CA ALA A 17 16.37 10.87 -2.34
C ALA A 17 16.44 10.88 -0.82
N MET A 18 15.41 10.38 -0.15
CA MET A 18 15.41 10.27 1.31
C MET A 18 16.54 9.38 1.80
N LYS A 19 16.75 8.25 1.14
CA LYS A 19 17.83 7.33 1.47
C LYS A 19 19.20 8.01 1.32
N ALA A 20 19.38 8.73 0.22
CA ALA A 20 20.64 9.42 -0.05
C ALA A 20 20.94 10.50 0.99
N GLN A 21 19.91 11.12 1.55
CA GLN A 21 20.03 12.15 2.58
C GLN A 21 20.08 11.59 3.99
N GLY A 22 19.98 10.27 4.17
CA GLY A 22 19.97 9.65 5.47
C GLY A 22 18.66 9.79 6.22
N GLU A 23 17.57 10.19 5.55
CA GLU A 23 16.25 10.28 6.15
C GLU A 23 15.62 8.91 6.26
N LYS A 24 14.95 8.68 7.38
CA LYS A 24 14.20 7.42 7.57
C LYS A 24 12.87 7.47 6.87
N ILE A 25 12.49 6.34 6.29
CA ILE A 25 11.23 6.18 5.59
C ILE A 25 10.29 5.38 6.49
N SER A 26 9.10 5.94 6.76
CA SER A 26 8.09 5.23 7.53
C SER A 26 7.19 4.43 6.59
N MET A 27 6.86 3.21 6.99
CA MET A 27 5.98 2.32 6.24
C MET A 27 5.06 1.57 7.20
N LEU A 28 3.78 1.61 6.92
CA LEU A 28 2.76 0.91 7.70
C LEU A 28 1.77 0.24 6.78
N THR A 29 1.13 -0.81 7.27
CA THR A 29 0.07 -1.47 6.52
C THR A 29 -1.25 -0.73 6.67
N ALA A 30 -2.06 -0.76 5.62
CA ALA A 30 -3.42 -0.23 5.64
C ALA A 30 -4.28 -1.05 4.69
N TYR A 31 -5.54 -1.27 5.06
CA TYR A 31 -6.44 -2.12 4.29
C TYR A 31 -7.74 -1.42 3.91
N ASP A 32 -7.99 -0.23 4.42
CA ASP A 32 -9.24 0.48 4.17
C ASP A 32 -9.01 1.99 4.03
N PHE A 33 -10.04 2.66 3.58
CA PHE A 33 -10.03 4.10 3.32
C PHE A 33 -9.75 4.92 4.59
N SER A 34 -10.43 4.60 5.68
CA SER A 34 -10.36 5.42 6.90
C SER A 34 -8.97 5.37 7.52
N MET A 35 -8.40 4.17 7.62
CA MET A 35 -7.06 4.01 8.18
C MET A 35 -6.01 4.66 7.27
N ALA A 36 -6.14 4.47 5.95
CA ALA A 36 -5.20 5.08 5.00
C ALA A 36 -5.19 6.59 5.13
N ARG A 37 -6.36 7.21 5.27
CA ARG A 37 -6.48 8.65 5.42
C ARG A 37 -5.80 9.14 6.70
N ILE A 38 -6.02 8.44 7.80
CA ILE A 38 -5.40 8.79 9.09
C ILE A 38 -3.87 8.71 8.99
N LEU A 39 -3.35 7.62 8.42
CA LEU A 39 -1.91 7.41 8.31
C LEU A 39 -1.27 8.40 7.34
N ASP A 40 -1.93 8.70 6.23
CA ASP A 40 -1.44 9.69 5.28
C ASP A 40 -1.38 11.08 5.91
N ASP A 41 -2.44 11.48 6.62
CA ASP A 41 -2.47 12.75 7.33
C ASP A 41 -1.42 12.83 8.43
N ALA A 42 -1.07 11.69 9.03
CA ALA A 42 -0.03 11.62 10.06
C ALA A 42 1.38 11.70 9.48
N GLY A 43 1.53 11.66 8.16
CA GLY A 43 2.83 11.80 7.52
C GLY A 43 3.56 10.51 7.21
N VAL A 44 2.89 9.38 7.27
CA VAL A 44 3.49 8.09 6.88
C VAL A 44 3.85 8.15 5.38
N ASP A 45 5.07 7.72 5.05
CA ASP A 45 5.59 7.85 3.69
C ASP A 45 5.07 6.77 2.75
N VAL A 46 4.94 5.55 3.23
CA VAL A 46 4.54 4.40 2.42
C VAL A 46 3.46 3.61 3.13
N LEU A 47 2.40 3.28 2.40
CA LEU A 47 1.35 2.38 2.90
C LEU A 47 1.41 1.08 2.11
N LEU A 48 1.48 -0.02 2.83
CA LEU A 48 1.51 -1.35 2.24
C LEU A 48 0.13 -1.98 2.32
N VAL A 49 -0.41 -2.36 1.17
CA VAL A 49 -1.60 -3.21 1.11
C VAL A 49 -1.09 -4.62 0.89
N GLY A 50 -0.88 -5.34 1.98
CA GLY A 50 -0.28 -6.66 1.95
C GLY A 50 -1.32 -7.77 1.86
N ASP A 51 -0.89 -8.94 1.41
CA ASP A 51 -1.75 -10.12 1.36
C ASP A 51 -2.16 -10.61 2.76
N SER A 52 -1.54 -10.09 3.82
CA SER A 52 -1.98 -10.31 5.19
C SER A 52 -3.41 -9.83 5.44
N ALA A 53 -4.02 -9.09 4.51
CA ALA A 53 -5.45 -8.77 4.56
C ALA A 53 -6.30 -10.04 4.70
N SER A 54 -5.85 -11.17 4.17
CA SER A 54 -6.51 -12.46 4.34
C SER A 54 -6.65 -12.83 5.81
N ASN A 55 -5.62 -12.57 6.61
CA ASN A 55 -5.66 -12.87 8.05
C ASN A 55 -6.37 -11.77 8.83
N VAL A 56 -5.99 -10.53 8.61
CA VAL A 56 -6.40 -9.40 9.45
C VAL A 56 -7.85 -9.00 9.19
N MET A 57 -8.24 -8.93 7.91
CA MET A 57 -9.57 -8.44 7.55
C MET A 57 -10.58 -9.56 7.35
N ALA A 58 -10.15 -10.70 6.81
CA ALA A 58 -11.06 -11.81 6.51
C ALA A 58 -11.00 -12.95 7.51
N GLY A 59 -10.04 -12.94 8.42
CA GLY A 59 -9.95 -13.95 9.48
C GLY A 59 -9.44 -15.30 9.05
N HIS A 60 -8.84 -15.41 7.87
CA HIS A 60 -8.26 -16.67 7.42
C HIS A 60 -6.94 -16.97 8.15
N GLU A 61 -6.60 -18.24 8.26
CA GLU A 61 -5.38 -18.67 8.93
C GLU A 61 -4.11 -18.38 8.14
N THR A 62 -4.24 -18.27 6.81
CA THR A 62 -3.12 -18.00 5.92
C THR A 62 -3.46 -16.86 4.95
N THR A 63 -2.46 -16.38 4.21
CA THR A 63 -2.67 -15.36 3.18
C THR A 63 -3.14 -15.95 1.85
N LEU A 64 -3.10 -17.27 1.69
CA LEU A 64 -3.42 -17.95 0.42
C LEU A 64 -4.86 -17.74 -0.08
N PRO A 65 -5.90 -17.68 0.79
CA PRO A 65 -7.27 -17.52 0.31
C PRO A 65 -7.60 -16.17 -0.34
N ILE A 66 -6.76 -15.15 -0.15
CA ILE A 66 -7.09 -13.83 -0.71
C ILE A 66 -6.97 -13.87 -2.25
N THR A 67 -7.93 -13.26 -2.92
CA THR A 67 -7.96 -13.21 -4.38
C THR A 67 -7.41 -11.89 -4.90
N LEU A 68 -7.08 -11.85 -6.20
CA LEU A 68 -6.64 -10.62 -6.85
C LEU A 68 -7.73 -9.54 -6.78
N ASP A 69 -8.99 -9.91 -6.97
CA ASP A 69 -10.10 -8.95 -6.89
C ASP A 69 -10.22 -8.35 -5.48
N GLN A 70 -10.03 -9.17 -4.45
CA GLN A 70 -10.03 -8.70 -3.07
C GLN A 70 -8.87 -7.74 -2.82
N MET A 71 -7.68 -8.04 -3.33
CA MET A 71 -6.54 -7.13 -3.21
C MET A 71 -6.78 -5.82 -3.95
N ILE A 72 -7.39 -5.88 -5.14
CA ILE A 72 -7.75 -4.68 -5.89
C ILE A 72 -8.75 -3.83 -5.08
N TYR A 73 -9.72 -4.46 -4.44
CA TYR A 73 -10.67 -3.75 -3.60
C TYR A 73 -9.97 -3.01 -2.47
N HIS A 74 -9.10 -3.69 -1.74
CA HIS A 74 -8.36 -3.06 -0.63
C HIS A 74 -7.43 -1.95 -1.13
N ALA A 75 -6.70 -2.21 -2.21
CA ALA A 75 -5.80 -1.22 -2.80
C ALA A 75 -6.55 0.03 -3.25
N SER A 76 -7.69 -0.15 -3.92
CA SER A 76 -8.51 0.97 -4.38
C SER A 76 -9.03 1.80 -3.21
N SER A 77 -9.44 1.14 -2.13
CA SER A 77 -9.92 1.81 -0.93
C SER A 77 -8.81 2.65 -0.29
N VAL A 78 -7.61 2.09 -0.18
CA VAL A 78 -6.45 2.78 0.38
C VAL A 78 -6.06 3.97 -0.51
N ILE A 79 -5.99 3.77 -1.82
CA ILE A 79 -5.60 4.82 -2.77
C ILE A 79 -6.54 6.02 -2.67
N ARG A 80 -7.85 5.78 -2.51
CA ARG A 80 -8.81 6.87 -2.37
C ARG A 80 -8.58 7.69 -1.10
N GLY A 81 -7.95 7.11 -0.09
CA GLY A 81 -7.72 7.78 1.20
C GLY A 81 -6.44 8.59 1.25
N VAL A 82 -5.52 8.44 0.30
CA VAL A 82 -4.21 9.08 0.38
C VAL A 82 -4.07 10.22 -0.61
N GLN A 83 -3.27 11.21 -0.21
CA GLN A 83 -2.90 12.34 -1.08
C GLN A 83 -1.38 12.42 -1.27
N ARG A 84 -0.61 11.92 -0.33
CA ARG A 84 0.84 12.03 -0.32
C ARG A 84 1.54 10.67 -0.36
N ALA A 85 1.15 9.73 0.49
CA ALA A 85 1.85 8.47 0.68
C ALA A 85 1.92 7.63 -0.59
N LEU A 86 3.03 6.91 -0.77
CA LEU A 86 3.15 5.91 -1.81
C LEU A 86 2.42 4.64 -1.37
N VAL A 87 1.58 4.12 -2.22
CA VAL A 87 0.86 2.87 -1.95
C VAL A 87 1.54 1.72 -2.68
N VAL A 88 1.95 0.72 -1.92
CA VAL A 88 2.58 -0.50 -2.43
C VAL A 88 1.62 -1.66 -2.18
N VAL A 89 1.38 -2.48 -3.18
CA VAL A 89 0.40 -3.56 -3.12
C VAL A 89 1.08 -4.89 -3.45
N ASP A 90 0.91 -5.87 -2.55
CA ASP A 90 1.34 -7.24 -2.82
C ASP A 90 0.40 -7.91 -3.81
N LEU A 91 0.95 -8.77 -4.65
CA LEU A 91 0.12 -9.64 -5.51
C LEU A 91 -0.19 -10.92 -4.75
N PRO A 92 -1.45 -11.43 -4.84
CA PRO A 92 -1.81 -12.68 -4.18
C PRO A 92 -1.02 -13.87 -4.75
N PHE A 93 -0.81 -14.88 -3.91
CA PHE A 93 -0.15 -16.10 -4.35
C PHE A 93 -0.92 -16.71 -5.53
N GLY A 94 -0.19 -17.12 -6.56
CA GLY A 94 -0.75 -17.71 -7.76
C GLY A 94 -1.12 -16.73 -8.86
N SER A 95 -1.15 -15.42 -8.57
CA SER A 95 -1.54 -14.43 -9.57
C SER A 95 -0.41 -14.06 -10.53
N TYR A 96 0.84 -14.39 -10.20
CA TYR A 96 2.00 -13.97 -10.99
C TYR A 96 3.07 -15.06 -11.14
N GLN A 97 2.99 -16.17 -10.40
CA GLN A 97 4.04 -17.20 -10.42
C GLN A 97 4.08 -17.99 -11.72
N GLY A 98 3.02 -17.96 -12.52
CA GLY A 98 2.96 -18.72 -13.75
C GLY A 98 3.93 -18.21 -14.81
N ASN A 99 3.98 -16.90 -15.01
CA ASN A 99 4.89 -16.25 -15.96
C ASN A 99 4.76 -14.72 -15.84
N SER A 100 5.66 -14.00 -16.53
CA SER A 100 5.65 -12.53 -16.50
C SER A 100 4.37 -11.93 -17.08
N ARG A 101 3.76 -12.59 -18.06
CA ARG A 101 2.51 -12.13 -18.64
C ARG A 101 1.38 -12.15 -17.61
N GLN A 102 1.31 -13.23 -16.84
CA GLN A 102 0.31 -13.33 -15.76
C GLN A 102 0.52 -12.21 -14.72
N ALA A 103 1.75 -11.90 -14.39
CA ALA A 103 2.05 -10.84 -13.44
C ALA A 103 1.59 -9.47 -13.93
N LEU A 104 1.60 -9.25 -15.25
CA LEU A 104 1.23 -7.97 -15.85
C LEU A 104 -0.27 -7.82 -16.09
N GLU A 105 -1.01 -8.90 -16.06
CA GLU A 105 -2.45 -8.85 -16.22
C GLU A 105 -3.15 -8.44 -14.92
#